data_dfe5504ee2e92a2137f46db6b6d358b9
#
_entry.id   dfe5504ee2e92a2137f46db6b6d358b9
#
_cell.length_a   1.000
_cell.length_b   1.000
_cell.length_c   1.000
_cell.angle_alpha   90.00
_cell.angle_beta   90.00
_cell.angle_gamma   90.00
#
_symmetry.space_group_name_H-M   'P 1'
#
loop_
_entity.id
_entity.type
_entity.pdbx_description
1 polymer ?
#
loop_
_entity_poly.entity_id
_entity_poly.type
_entity_poly.pdbx_seq_one_letter_code
_entity_poly.pdbx_strand_id
1 'polypeptide(L)'
;MVEAEKIAASNDFELKAFSMVENVSKEQSRSRNIVRIGLIQNKIHADTSAPVQDQFMAIYNRIEKMIDAAGAAGVNVLCLQEAWTMPFAFCTREKQPWMEFAECAQTGQRFVRARA
;
A
#
# COMPACT_ATOMS: atom_id res chain seq x y z
N MET A 1 -14.52 10.10 -3.88
CA MET A 1 -13.44 10.53 -4.82
C MET A 1 -12.86 11.89 -4.43
N VAL A 2 -13.66 12.96 -4.32
CA VAL A 2 -13.15 14.33 -4.03
C VAL A 2 -12.20 14.39 -2.81
N GLU A 3 -12.55 13.71 -1.71
CA GLU A 3 -11.70 13.70 -0.52
C GLU A 3 -10.40 12.90 -0.74
N ALA A 4 -10.50 11.77 -1.40
CA ALA A 4 -9.32 10.98 -1.78
C ALA A 4 -8.34 11.75 -2.68
N GLU A 5 -8.89 12.54 -3.62
CA GLU A 5 -8.10 13.41 -4.52
C GLU A 5 -7.39 14.53 -3.75
N LYS A 6 -8.04 15.11 -2.74
CA LYS A 6 -7.41 16.10 -1.85
C LYS A 6 -6.25 15.48 -1.05
N ILE A 7 -6.45 14.30 -0.48
CA ILE A 7 -5.40 13.59 0.26
C ILE A 7 -4.22 13.30 -0.68
N ALA A 8 -4.48 12.82 -1.89
CA ALA A 8 -3.45 12.55 -2.87
C ALA A 8 -2.66 13.80 -3.24
N ALA A 9 -3.36 14.90 -3.55
CA ALA A 9 -2.74 16.18 -3.92
C ALA A 9 -1.90 16.79 -2.78
N SER A 10 -2.40 16.72 -1.54
CA SER A 10 -1.67 17.26 -0.38
C SER A 10 -0.48 16.41 0.06
N ASN A 11 -0.38 15.18 -0.42
CA ASN A 11 0.70 14.25 -0.09
C ASN A 11 1.55 13.85 -1.30
N ASP A 12 1.46 14.57 -2.43
CA ASP A 12 2.30 14.36 -3.61
C ASP A 12 2.29 12.90 -4.13
N PHE A 13 1.11 12.34 -4.36
CA PHE A 13 0.96 11.09 -5.09
C PHE A 13 -0.20 11.13 -6.07
N GLU A 14 -0.11 10.35 -7.12
CA GLU A 14 -1.10 10.27 -8.17
C GLU A 14 -2.23 9.31 -7.77
N LEU A 15 -3.47 9.73 -7.98
CA LEU A 15 -4.65 8.89 -7.85
C LEU A 15 -5.29 8.71 -9.23
N LYS A 16 -5.47 7.46 -9.64
CA LYS A 16 -6.22 7.12 -10.85
C LYS A 16 -7.41 6.23 -10.49
N ALA A 17 -8.56 6.51 -11.09
CA ALA A 17 -9.76 5.71 -10.92
C ALA A 17 -10.28 5.24 -12.28
N PHE A 18 -10.66 3.97 -12.32
CA PHE A 18 -11.23 3.33 -13.50
C PHE A 18 -12.57 2.69 -13.11
N SER A 19 -13.53 2.69 -14.01
CA SER A 19 -14.75 1.92 -13.82
C SER A 19 -14.88 0.89 -14.93
N MET A 20 -15.18 -0.34 -14.54
CA MET A 20 -15.56 -1.40 -15.45
C MET A 20 -17.06 -1.67 -15.27
N VAL A 21 -17.79 -1.54 -16.34
CA VAL A 21 -19.23 -1.84 -16.37
C VAL A 21 -19.42 -3.02 -17.31
N GLU A 22 -19.58 -4.20 -16.75
CA GLU A 22 -19.92 -5.38 -17.51
C GLU A 22 -21.45 -5.53 -17.61
N ASN A 23 -21.91 -5.99 -18.76
CA ASN A 23 -23.32 -6.29 -18.94
C ASN A 23 -23.65 -7.69 -18.41
N VAL A 24 -23.82 -7.78 -17.10
CA VAL A 24 -24.18 -9.00 -16.37
C VAL A 24 -25.71 -9.25 -16.34
N SER A 25 -26.44 -8.79 -17.34
CA SER A 25 -27.90 -8.82 -17.35
C SER A 25 -28.53 -10.22 -17.27
N LYS A 26 -27.76 -11.29 -17.41
CA LYS A 26 -28.23 -12.67 -17.44
C LYS A 26 -28.13 -13.46 -16.12
N GLU A 27 -27.49 -12.90 -15.10
CA GLU A 27 -27.24 -13.58 -13.81
C GLU A 27 -27.96 -12.93 -12.62
N GLN A 28 -29.21 -12.56 -12.75
CA GLN A 28 -29.83 -11.67 -11.78
C GLN A 28 -30.71 -12.42 -10.75
N SER A 29 -30.07 -13.18 -9.87
CA SER A 29 -30.76 -13.63 -8.64
C SER A 29 -30.71 -12.64 -7.48
N ARG A 30 -29.89 -11.58 -7.59
CA ARG A 30 -29.68 -10.54 -6.56
C ARG A 30 -29.32 -9.20 -7.18
N SER A 31 -29.49 -8.10 -6.41
CA SER A 31 -29.09 -6.77 -6.84
C SER A 31 -27.58 -6.66 -7.09
N ARG A 32 -27.20 -5.80 -8.03
CA ARG A 32 -25.78 -5.52 -8.34
C ARG A 32 -25.10 -4.85 -7.17
N ASN A 33 -23.89 -5.29 -6.86
CA ASN A 33 -23.01 -4.65 -5.90
C ASN A 33 -21.83 -4.00 -6.63
N ILE A 34 -21.45 -2.82 -6.19
CA ILE A 34 -20.23 -2.16 -6.61
C ILE A 34 -19.12 -2.58 -5.65
N VAL A 35 -18.07 -3.20 -6.17
CA VAL A 35 -16.87 -3.54 -5.41
C VAL A 35 -15.74 -2.61 -5.88
N ARG A 36 -15.15 -1.90 -4.94
CA ARG A 36 -14.01 -1.03 -5.20
C ARG A 36 -12.74 -1.72 -4.76
N ILE A 37 -11.86 -1.94 -5.73
CA ILE A 37 -10.54 -2.52 -5.50
C ILE A 37 -9.53 -1.38 -5.61
N GLY A 38 -8.65 -1.25 -4.62
CA GLY A 38 -7.53 -0.34 -4.61
C GLY A 38 -6.22 -1.08 -4.79
N LEU A 39 -5.30 -0.47 -5.50
CA LEU A 39 -3.93 -0.92 -5.66
C LEU A 39 -3.00 0.23 -5.28
N ILE A 40 -2.11 -0.01 -4.32
CA ILE A 40 -1.05 0.92 -3.97
C ILE A 40 0.23 0.47 -4.64
N GLN A 41 0.80 1.37 -5.44
CA GLN A 41 2.13 1.22 -6.02
C GLN A 41 3.05 2.25 -5.37
N ASN A 42 3.97 1.77 -4.58
CA ASN A 42 4.90 2.56 -3.79
C ASN A 42 6.28 2.64 -4.46
N LYS A 43 7.06 3.65 -4.11
CA LYS A 43 8.48 3.79 -4.46
C LYS A 43 9.33 3.81 -3.18
N ILE A 44 10.63 3.78 -3.31
CA ILE A 44 11.57 4.03 -2.21
C ILE A 44 11.50 5.51 -1.83
N HIS A 45 11.31 5.82 -0.54
CA HIS A 45 11.10 7.17 -0.02
C HIS A 45 12.26 7.72 0.82
N ALA A 46 13.25 6.89 1.12
CA ALA A 46 14.48 7.30 1.80
C ALA A 46 15.69 6.77 1.04
N ASP A 47 16.85 7.35 1.29
CA ASP A 47 18.10 6.84 0.76
C ASP A 47 18.34 5.41 1.25
N THR A 48 18.73 4.52 0.34
CA THR A 48 18.99 3.10 0.68
C THR A 48 20.23 2.89 1.54
N SER A 49 21.07 3.91 1.71
CA SER A 49 22.18 3.95 2.66
C SER A 49 21.79 4.46 4.06
N ALA A 50 20.56 4.97 4.23
CA ALA A 50 20.07 5.41 5.52
C ALA A 50 19.85 4.22 6.48
N PRO A 51 19.81 4.47 7.81
CA PRO A 51 19.47 3.44 8.78
C PRO A 51 18.15 2.72 8.41
N VAL A 52 18.10 1.40 8.60
CA VAL A 52 16.94 0.56 8.24
C VAL A 52 15.63 1.10 8.83
N GLN A 53 15.69 1.57 10.08
CA GLN A 53 14.51 2.13 10.75
C GLN A 53 13.98 3.38 10.04
N ASP A 54 14.87 4.25 9.56
CA ASP A 54 14.48 5.48 8.85
C ASP A 54 13.86 5.15 7.49
N GLN A 55 14.44 4.18 6.76
CA GLN A 55 13.89 3.68 5.50
C GLN A 55 12.49 3.10 5.71
N PHE A 56 12.33 2.26 6.74
CA PHE A 56 11.05 1.67 7.09
C PHE A 56 10.01 2.75 7.43
N MET A 57 10.35 3.71 8.29
CA MET A 57 9.41 4.76 8.69
C MET A 57 9.02 5.67 7.53
N ALA A 58 9.95 5.97 6.64
CA ALA A 58 9.64 6.76 5.44
C ALA A 58 8.62 6.06 4.53
N ILE A 59 8.79 4.78 4.28
CA ILE A 59 7.84 3.97 3.50
C ILE A 59 6.50 3.87 4.25
N TYR A 60 6.52 3.54 5.53
CA TYR A 60 5.34 3.36 6.34
C TYR A 60 4.45 4.61 6.38
N ASN A 61 5.04 5.76 6.70
CA ASN A 61 4.30 7.04 6.77
C ASN A 61 3.67 7.40 5.41
N ARG A 62 4.32 7.02 4.32
CA ARG A 62 3.80 7.26 2.97
C ARG A 62 2.62 6.36 2.66
N ILE A 63 2.76 5.07 2.93
CA ILE A 63 1.69 4.08 2.71
C ILE A 63 0.47 4.40 3.56
N GLU A 64 0.64 4.86 4.80
CA GLU A 64 -0.46 5.30 5.65
C GLU A 64 -1.34 6.35 4.94
N LYS A 65 -0.74 7.37 4.34
CA LYS A 65 -1.49 8.40 3.59
C LYS A 65 -2.19 7.85 2.34
N MET A 66 -1.60 6.86 1.68
CA MET A 66 -2.26 6.18 0.56
C MET A 66 -3.43 5.31 1.02
N ILE A 67 -3.33 4.67 2.19
CA ILE A 67 -4.43 3.92 2.81
C ILE A 67 -5.57 4.86 3.21
N ASP A 68 -5.26 6.03 3.79
CA ASP A 68 -6.25 7.07 4.10
C ASP A 68 -7.03 7.49 2.85
N ALA A 69 -6.33 7.71 1.74
CA ALA A 69 -6.96 8.05 0.46
C ALA A 69 -7.84 6.90 -0.08
N ALA A 70 -7.38 5.65 0.04
CA ALA A 70 -8.16 4.48 -0.35
C ALA A 70 -9.44 4.35 0.50
N GLY A 71 -9.34 4.58 1.81
CA GLY A 71 -10.49 4.62 2.72
C GLY A 71 -11.48 5.73 2.33
N ALA A 72 -10.99 6.95 2.06
CA ALA A 72 -11.82 8.06 1.60
C ALA A 72 -12.47 7.82 0.22
N ALA A 73 -11.86 6.99 -0.63
CA ALA A 73 -12.45 6.54 -1.89
C ALA A 73 -13.49 5.43 -1.71
N GLY A 74 -13.63 4.87 -0.51
CA GLY A 74 -14.53 3.75 -0.20
C GLY A 74 -14.05 2.42 -0.78
N VAL A 75 -12.75 2.18 -0.81
CA VAL A 75 -12.15 0.92 -1.26
C VAL A 75 -12.57 -0.22 -0.34
N ASN A 76 -13.00 -1.34 -0.93
CA ASN A 76 -13.43 -2.53 -0.19
C ASN A 76 -12.30 -3.56 -0.05
N VAL A 77 -11.43 -3.65 -1.05
CA VAL A 77 -10.27 -4.54 -1.07
C VAL A 77 -9.06 -3.72 -1.49
N LEU A 78 -8.03 -3.70 -0.66
CA LEU A 78 -6.79 -2.98 -0.92
C LEU A 78 -5.63 -3.96 -1.07
N CYS A 79 -4.86 -3.79 -2.14
CA CYS A 79 -3.67 -4.56 -2.42
C CYS A 79 -2.43 -3.67 -2.37
N LEU A 80 -1.38 -4.16 -1.73
CA LEU A 80 -0.06 -3.54 -1.70
C LEU A 80 0.93 -4.38 -2.48
N GLN A 81 2.07 -3.78 -2.85
CA GLN A 81 3.17 -4.49 -3.50
C GLN A 81 3.74 -5.56 -2.57
N GLU A 82 4.34 -6.59 -3.16
CA GLU A 82 5.17 -7.55 -2.44
C GLU A 82 6.34 -6.84 -1.76
N ALA A 83 6.66 -7.26 -0.54
CA ALA A 83 7.74 -6.68 0.26
C ALA A 83 7.68 -5.15 0.40
N TRP A 84 6.49 -4.56 0.44
CA TRP A 84 6.28 -3.11 0.46
C TRP A 84 6.93 -2.39 1.67
N THR A 85 7.30 -3.13 2.71
CA THR A 85 7.88 -2.58 3.94
C THR A 85 9.38 -2.32 3.85
N MET A 86 10.02 -2.66 2.73
CA MET A 86 11.46 -2.54 2.55
C MET A 86 11.79 -2.19 1.09
N PRO A 87 12.98 -1.63 0.80
CA PRO A 87 13.45 -1.49 -0.57
C PRO A 87 13.51 -2.86 -1.26
N PHE A 88 12.96 -2.94 -2.47
CA PHE A 88 13.00 -4.17 -3.24
C PHE A 88 14.39 -4.39 -3.84
N ALA A 89 15.08 -5.41 -3.41
CA ALA A 89 16.46 -5.68 -3.84
C ALA A 89 16.79 -7.17 -3.90
N PHE A 90 15.93 -7.96 -4.46
CA PHE A 90 16.16 -9.41 -4.63
C PHE A 90 17.24 -9.79 -5.63
N CYS A 91 17.87 -8.82 -6.29
CA CYS A 91 18.91 -9.09 -7.27
C CYS A 91 20.31 -9.28 -6.68
N THR A 92 20.52 -9.05 -5.40
CA THR A 92 21.80 -9.24 -4.76
C THR A 92 21.85 -10.55 -3.97
N ARG A 93 22.98 -11.25 -4.07
CA ARG A 93 23.27 -12.46 -3.27
C ARG A 93 23.90 -12.13 -1.92
N GLU A 94 24.05 -10.85 -1.62
CA GLU A 94 24.61 -10.37 -0.37
C GLU A 94 23.57 -10.49 0.74
N LYS A 95 23.99 -10.98 1.90
CA LYS A 95 23.10 -11.09 3.06
C LYS A 95 22.85 -9.76 3.73
N GLN A 96 23.83 -8.88 3.73
CA GLN A 96 23.75 -7.52 4.24
C GLN A 96 23.45 -6.55 3.08
N PRO A 97 22.57 -5.57 3.24
CA PRO A 97 21.85 -5.18 4.47
C PRO A 97 20.51 -5.92 4.70
N TRP A 98 20.13 -6.88 3.86
CA TRP A 98 18.78 -7.48 3.85
C TRP A 98 18.43 -8.18 5.16
N MET A 99 19.40 -8.76 5.84
CA MET A 99 19.16 -9.37 7.15
C MET A 99 18.75 -8.37 8.23
N GLU A 100 19.09 -7.09 8.06
CA GLU A 100 18.73 -6.03 9.01
C GLU A 100 17.24 -5.69 8.94
N PHE A 101 16.56 -6.05 7.86
CA PHE A 101 15.11 -5.90 7.73
C PHE A 101 14.33 -7.04 8.40
N ALA A 102 15.00 -8.08 8.90
CA ALA A 102 14.34 -9.16 9.62
C ALA A 102 13.85 -8.67 10.99
N GLU A 103 12.65 -9.06 11.36
CA GLU A 103 12.04 -8.72 12.64
C GLU A 103 11.58 -9.96 13.38
N CYS A 104 11.55 -9.87 14.71
CA CYS A 104 10.90 -10.87 15.53
C CYS A 104 9.39 -10.87 15.27
N ALA A 105 8.83 -12.01 14.94
CA ALA A 105 7.40 -12.15 14.64
C ALA A 105 6.47 -11.76 15.82
N GLN A 106 6.97 -11.84 17.06
CA GLN A 106 6.19 -11.51 18.24
C GLN A 106 6.25 -10.02 18.62
N THR A 107 7.40 -9.38 18.40
CA THR A 107 7.69 -8.02 18.88
C THR A 107 8.02 -7.04 17.77
N GLY A 108 8.13 -7.50 16.53
CA GLY A 108 8.49 -6.66 15.39
C GLY A 108 7.43 -5.58 15.13
N GLN A 109 7.88 -4.36 14.92
CA GLN A 109 6.99 -3.20 14.75
C GLN A 109 6.06 -3.33 13.54
N ARG A 110 6.53 -3.93 12.45
CA ARG A 110 5.72 -4.16 11.24
C ARG A 110 4.55 -5.11 11.50
N PHE A 111 4.80 -6.15 12.27
CA PHE A 111 3.79 -7.14 12.62
C PHE A 111 2.73 -6.58 13.59
N VAL A 112 3.15 -5.81 14.58
CA VAL A 112 2.25 -5.21 15.58
C VAL A 112 1.36 -4.15 14.94
N ARG A 113 1.91 -3.29 14.08
CA ARG A 113 1.14 -2.22 13.42
C ARG A 113 0.17 -2.73 12.37
N ALA A 114 0.44 -3.86 11.73
CA ALA A 114 -0.50 -4.46 10.78
C ALA A 114 -1.75 -5.06 11.44
N ARG A 115 -1.77 -5.19 12.77
CA ARG A 115 -2.89 -5.72 13.55
C ARG A 115 -3.77 -4.64 14.21
N ALA A 116 -3.32 -3.40 14.25
CA ALA A 116 -4.04 -2.28 14.84
C ALA A 116 -4.91 -1.56 13.81
#